data_671ba10c2d383010b246fa14b8a03b36
#
_entry.id   671ba10c2d383010b246fa14b8a03b36
#
_cell.length_a   1.000
_cell.length_b   1.000
_cell.length_c   1.000
_cell.angle_alpha   90.00
_cell.angle_beta   90.00
_cell.angle_gamma   90.00
#
_symmetry.space_group_name_H-M   'P 1'
#
loop_
_entity.id
_entity.type
_entity.pdbx_description
1 polymer ?
#
loop_
_entity_poly.entity_id
_entity_poly.type
_entity_poly.pdbx_seq_one_letter_code
_entity_poly.pdbx_strand_id
1 'polypeptide(L)'
;RCKVAVVTNIGEGDHLGLNYITTVEDLAVLKRVIVQNVAPDGMAVLNAADPIVARMAENCPGAVTFFAADRHHPVMATHNAQGKRVVYVDGNAIVAAEHGAVVQRIPLEDVPLTRKGTIRFQVDNAMASVAAAWALTLDWNAIRAALKSFASDADTAPGRFNVFSYRGATLIADYGHNPDAILALVRAVEAMPSQRRMIVIS
;
A
#
# COMPACT_ATOMS: atom_id res chain seq x y z
N ARG A 1 -5.22 15.85 16.47
CA ARG A 1 -5.42 15.52 15.04
C ARG A 1 -4.10 15.11 14.40
N CYS A 2 -4.12 14.12 13.50
CA CYS A 2 -2.89 13.64 12.85
C CYS A 2 -2.53 14.49 11.61
N LYS A 3 -1.24 14.57 11.31
CA LYS A 3 -0.74 15.25 10.09
C LYS A 3 -0.97 14.39 8.85
N VAL A 4 -0.74 13.09 8.95
CA VAL A 4 -0.92 12.15 7.85
C VAL A 4 -1.67 10.92 8.36
N ALA A 5 -2.70 10.51 7.64
CA ALA A 5 -3.40 9.24 7.81
C ALA A 5 -3.23 8.40 6.54
N VAL A 6 -3.01 7.09 6.69
CA VAL A 6 -2.87 6.17 5.57
C VAL A 6 -3.90 5.07 5.70
N VAL A 7 -4.65 4.80 4.63
CA VAL A 7 -5.53 3.62 4.53
C VAL A 7 -5.23 2.89 3.23
N THR A 8 -4.73 1.66 3.37
CA THR A 8 -4.28 0.85 2.23
C THR A 8 -5.40 0.03 1.62
N ASN A 9 -6.18 -0.64 2.46
CA ASN A 9 -7.30 -1.48 2.04
C ASN A 9 -8.22 -1.78 3.22
N ILE A 10 -9.45 -2.15 2.92
CA ILE A 10 -10.41 -2.70 3.87
C ILE A 10 -10.93 -4.00 3.27
N GLY A 11 -10.41 -5.12 3.79
CA GLY A 11 -10.73 -6.45 3.32
C GLY A 11 -11.77 -7.18 4.17
N GLU A 12 -12.32 -8.25 3.60
CA GLU A 12 -13.21 -9.16 4.31
C GLU A 12 -12.44 -9.98 5.37
N GLY A 13 -13.12 -10.29 6.47
CA GLY A 13 -12.62 -11.22 7.49
C GLY A 13 -11.74 -10.60 8.57
N ASP A 14 -11.34 -9.34 8.45
CA ASP A 14 -10.57 -8.67 9.50
C ASP A 14 -11.53 -8.04 10.52
N HIS A 15 -11.47 -8.53 11.77
CA HIS A 15 -12.32 -8.07 12.88
C HIS A 15 -13.84 -8.27 12.73
N LEU A 16 -14.33 -8.95 11.69
CA LEU A 16 -15.75 -9.24 11.54
C LEU A 16 -16.23 -10.23 12.61
N GLY A 17 -17.39 -9.94 13.18
CA GLY A 17 -17.98 -10.71 14.28
C GLY A 17 -17.55 -10.28 15.68
N LEU A 18 -16.64 -9.31 15.81
CA LEU A 18 -16.23 -8.73 17.08
C LEU A 18 -16.87 -7.36 17.32
N ASN A 19 -17.28 -7.10 18.56
CA ASN A 19 -17.77 -5.76 18.98
C ASN A 19 -18.89 -5.18 18.09
N TYR A 20 -19.83 -6.04 17.64
CA TYR A 20 -20.95 -5.67 16.75
C TYR A 20 -20.53 -5.22 15.34
N ILE A 21 -19.29 -5.44 14.92
CA ILE A 21 -18.83 -5.23 13.56
C ILE A 21 -19.20 -6.47 12.76
N THR A 22 -20.25 -6.41 11.97
CA THR A 22 -20.80 -7.58 11.26
C THR A 22 -20.59 -7.50 9.76
N THR A 23 -20.33 -6.30 9.24
CA THR A 23 -20.13 -6.03 7.82
C THR A 23 -18.83 -5.29 7.54
N VAL A 24 -18.37 -5.35 6.29
CA VAL A 24 -17.21 -4.57 5.82
C VAL A 24 -17.51 -3.07 5.93
N GLU A 25 -18.76 -2.67 5.75
CA GLU A 25 -19.22 -1.29 5.92
C GLU A 25 -19.08 -0.81 7.36
N ASP A 26 -19.43 -1.64 8.36
CA ASP A 26 -19.22 -1.31 9.78
C ASP A 26 -17.71 -1.11 10.07
N LEU A 27 -16.88 -2.02 9.54
CA LEU A 27 -15.43 -1.92 9.66
C LEU A 27 -14.91 -0.65 8.99
N ALA A 28 -15.43 -0.29 7.84
CA ALA A 28 -15.07 0.94 7.13
C ALA A 28 -15.39 2.19 7.95
N VAL A 29 -16.53 2.23 8.64
CA VAL A 29 -16.90 3.32 9.55
C VAL A 29 -15.87 3.49 10.65
N LEU A 30 -15.41 2.40 11.26
CA LEU A 30 -14.38 2.45 12.31
C LEU A 30 -13.03 2.92 11.76
N LYS A 31 -12.58 2.34 10.66
CA LYS A 31 -11.29 2.68 10.05
C LYS A 31 -11.28 4.13 9.54
N ARG A 32 -12.42 4.64 9.08
CA ARG A 32 -12.57 6.04 8.62
C ARG A 32 -12.25 7.08 9.70
N VAL A 33 -12.36 6.73 10.98
CA VAL A 33 -12.05 7.64 12.09
C VAL A 33 -10.65 8.26 11.97
N ILE A 34 -9.66 7.51 11.49
CA ILE A 34 -8.30 8.06 11.30
C ILE A 34 -8.28 9.15 10.24
N VAL A 35 -9.06 9.00 9.16
CA VAL A 35 -9.17 9.99 8.08
C VAL A 35 -9.92 11.23 8.57
N GLN A 36 -11.00 11.06 9.32
CA GLN A 36 -11.77 12.16 9.92
C GLN A 36 -10.96 12.97 10.94
N ASN A 37 -9.92 12.40 11.51
CA ASN A 37 -9.02 13.04 12.46
C ASN A 37 -7.76 13.65 11.82
N VAL A 38 -7.67 13.69 10.51
CA VAL A 38 -6.64 14.46 9.82
C VAL A 38 -6.80 15.94 10.15
N ALA A 39 -5.70 16.63 10.36
CA ALA A 39 -5.71 18.09 10.56
C ALA A 39 -6.13 18.81 9.27
N PRO A 40 -6.76 20.01 9.34
CA PRO A 40 -7.12 20.75 8.13
C PRO A 40 -5.94 21.06 7.21
N ASP A 41 -4.74 21.18 7.76
CA ASP A 41 -3.47 21.34 7.05
C ASP A 41 -2.70 20.02 6.89
N GLY A 42 -3.36 18.89 7.17
CA GLY A 42 -2.83 17.54 7.02
C GLY A 42 -3.27 16.86 5.72
N MET A 43 -2.97 15.58 5.61
CA MET A 43 -3.22 14.81 4.38
C MET A 43 -3.65 13.37 4.69
N ALA A 44 -4.66 12.88 3.99
CA ALA A 44 -4.97 11.45 3.91
C ALA A 44 -4.33 10.84 2.67
N VAL A 45 -3.70 9.68 2.83
CA VAL A 45 -3.16 8.83 1.77
C VAL A 45 -4.07 7.62 1.62
N LEU A 46 -4.75 7.51 0.48
CA LEU A 46 -5.83 6.56 0.27
C LEU A 46 -5.61 5.73 -0.99
N ASN A 47 -5.91 4.43 -0.91
CA ASN A 47 -5.90 3.56 -2.08
C ASN A 47 -7.12 3.81 -2.96
N ALA A 48 -6.91 4.30 -4.17
CA ALA A 48 -7.97 4.55 -5.14
C ALA A 48 -8.58 3.26 -5.73
N ALA A 49 -7.83 2.16 -5.72
CA ALA A 49 -8.29 0.87 -6.24
C ALA A 49 -9.25 0.14 -5.28
N ASP A 50 -9.29 0.54 -4.02
CA ASP A 50 -10.29 0.07 -3.05
C ASP A 50 -11.44 1.09 -2.98
N PRO A 51 -12.65 0.75 -3.46
CA PRO A 51 -13.75 1.70 -3.53
C PRO A 51 -14.26 2.16 -2.15
N ILE A 52 -14.07 1.35 -1.11
CA ILE A 52 -14.43 1.71 0.26
C ILE A 52 -13.45 2.75 0.79
N VAL A 53 -12.15 2.52 0.59
CA VAL A 53 -11.09 3.45 0.98
C VAL A 53 -11.19 4.75 0.18
N ALA A 54 -11.42 4.68 -1.13
CA ALA A 54 -11.53 5.86 -1.98
C ALA A 54 -12.64 6.82 -1.51
N ARG A 55 -13.80 6.30 -1.10
CA ARG A 55 -14.92 7.10 -0.55
C ARG A 55 -14.60 7.80 0.76
N MET A 56 -13.59 7.34 1.51
CA MET A 56 -13.19 8.04 2.74
C MET A 56 -12.64 9.43 2.49
N ALA A 57 -12.23 9.75 1.26
CA ALA A 57 -11.78 11.08 0.87
C ALA A 57 -12.80 12.17 1.18
N GLU A 58 -14.10 11.87 1.07
CA GLU A 58 -15.21 12.78 1.35
C GLU A 58 -15.26 13.23 2.83
N ASN A 59 -14.64 12.45 3.71
CA ASN A 59 -14.63 12.68 5.14
C ASN A 59 -13.31 13.28 5.65
N CYS A 60 -12.35 13.54 4.77
CA CYS A 60 -11.05 14.10 5.13
C CYS A 60 -11.15 15.62 5.29
N PRO A 61 -10.85 16.19 6.47
CA PRO A 61 -10.82 17.65 6.65
C PRO A 61 -9.63 18.34 5.97
N GLY A 62 -8.58 17.58 5.69
CA GLY A 62 -7.36 18.02 5.00
C GLY A 62 -7.31 17.65 3.53
N ALA A 63 -6.12 17.69 2.95
CA ALA A 63 -5.90 17.26 1.59
C ALA A 63 -5.90 15.73 1.45
N VAL A 64 -6.04 15.24 0.22
CA VAL A 64 -5.98 13.81 -0.09
C VAL A 64 -4.92 13.57 -1.17
N THR A 65 -4.12 12.54 -0.98
CA THR A 65 -3.28 11.92 -2.01
C THR A 65 -3.84 10.52 -2.28
N PHE A 66 -4.16 10.24 -3.54
CA PHE A 66 -4.51 8.88 -3.93
C PHE A 66 -3.31 8.11 -4.46
N PHE A 67 -3.28 6.80 -4.18
CA PHE A 67 -2.37 5.89 -4.84
C PHE A 67 -3.12 4.71 -5.44
N ALA A 68 -2.66 4.21 -6.57
CA ALA A 68 -3.07 2.97 -7.22
C ALA A 68 -2.05 2.56 -8.27
N ALA A 69 -1.96 1.25 -8.58
CA ALA A 69 -1.04 0.79 -9.62
C ALA A 69 -1.43 1.34 -11.00
N ASP A 70 -2.72 1.41 -11.31
CA ASP A 70 -3.22 1.93 -12.57
C ASP A 70 -3.49 3.45 -12.49
N ARG A 71 -2.70 4.24 -13.22
CA ARG A 71 -2.89 5.69 -13.34
C ARG A 71 -4.20 6.09 -14.05
N HIS A 72 -4.77 5.18 -14.84
CA HIS A 72 -6.02 5.42 -15.60
C HIS A 72 -7.26 5.03 -14.79
N HIS A 73 -7.11 4.52 -13.57
CA HIS A 73 -8.24 4.30 -12.68
C HIS A 73 -9.05 5.60 -12.55
N PRO A 74 -10.38 5.59 -12.68
CA PRO A 74 -11.20 6.82 -12.77
C PRO A 74 -10.95 7.82 -11.63
N VAL A 75 -10.82 7.31 -10.38
CA VAL A 75 -10.52 8.16 -9.21
C VAL A 75 -9.16 8.83 -9.36
N MET A 76 -8.12 8.08 -9.81
CA MET A 76 -6.77 8.61 -10.03
C MET A 76 -6.75 9.67 -11.14
N ALA A 77 -7.37 9.36 -12.28
CA ALA A 77 -7.42 10.25 -13.43
C ALA A 77 -8.12 11.58 -13.08
N THR A 78 -9.28 11.50 -12.41
CA THR A 78 -10.04 12.69 -11.98
C THR A 78 -9.26 13.52 -10.99
N HIS A 79 -8.63 12.89 -9.99
CA HIS A 79 -7.86 13.56 -8.94
C HIS A 79 -6.63 14.29 -9.51
N ASN A 80 -5.91 13.62 -10.40
CA ASN A 80 -4.76 14.19 -11.09
C ASN A 80 -5.16 15.35 -12.03
N ALA A 81 -6.29 15.24 -12.75
CA ALA A 81 -6.81 16.32 -13.58
C ALA A 81 -7.21 17.56 -12.76
N GLN A 82 -7.56 17.39 -11.49
CA GLN A 82 -7.80 18.49 -10.53
C GLN A 82 -6.49 19.10 -9.99
N GLY A 83 -5.34 18.68 -10.45
CA GLY A 83 -4.03 19.17 -10.00
C GLY A 83 -3.58 18.61 -8.65
N LYS A 84 -4.27 17.60 -8.12
CA LYS A 84 -3.98 17.01 -6.81
C LYS A 84 -2.92 15.90 -6.90
N ARG A 85 -2.34 15.56 -5.75
CA ARG A 85 -1.27 14.55 -5.63
C ARG A 85 -1.77 13.13 -5.90
N VAL A 86 -1.03 12.42 -6.74
CA VAL A 86 -1.24 11.00 -7.03
C VAL A 86 0.08 10.24 -7.03
N VAL A 87 0.03 8.96 -6.64
CA VAL A 87 1.16 8.03 -6.74
C VAL A 87 0.70 6.78 -7.48
N TYR A 88 1.41 6.39 -8.54
CA TYR A 88 1.02 5.28 -9.41
C TYR A 88 2.24 4.53 -9.97
N VAL A 89 1.99 3.43 -10.69
CA VAL A 89 3.03 2.72 -11.42
C VAL A 89 2.96 3.12 -12.90
N ASP A 90 4.13 3.44 -13.45
CA ASP A 90 4.30 3.67 -14.89
C ASP A 90 5.52 2.90 -15.38
N GLY A 91 5.28 1.89 -16.22
CA GLY A 91 6.30 0.93 -16.62
C GLY A 91 6.86 0.19 -15.41
N ASN A 92 8.16 0.34 -15.17
CA ASN A 92 8.87 -0.27 -14.05
C ASN A 92 9.19 0.70 -12.90
N ALA A 93 8.43 1.77 -12.74
CA ALA A 93 8.69 2.79 -11.73
C ALA A 93 7.43 3.21 -10.97
N ILE A 94 7.61 3.55 -9.69
CA ILE A 94 6.64 4.32 -8.90
C ILE A 94 6.80 5.78 -9.28
N VAL A 95 5.69 6.44 -9.60
CA VAL A 95 5.63 7.84 -10.03
C VAL A 95 4.79 8.64 -9.05
N ALA A 96 5.33 9.72 -8.54
CA ALA A 96 4.59 10.76 -7.83
C ALA A 96 4.33 11.92 -8.79
N ALA A 97 3.08 12.37 -8.87
CA ALA A 97 2.67 13.47 -9.73
C ALA A 97 1.75 14.45 -9.01
N GLU A 98 1.86 15.72 -9.36
CA GLU A 98 1.04 16.82 -8.85
C GLU A 98 0.86 17.87 -9.96
N HIS A 99 -0.29 18.51 -10.03
CA HIS A 99 -0.62 19.48 -11.10
C HIS A 99 -0.44 18.92 -12.52
N GLY A 100 -0.69 17.61 -12.71
CA GLY A 100 -0.51 16.95 -14.00
C GLY A 100 0.95 16.70 -14.41
N ALA A 101 1.91 17.11 -13.59
CA ALA A 101 3.34 16.93 -13.83
C ALA A 101 3.96 15.86 -12.93
N VAL A 102 4.91 15.11 -13.48
CA VAL A 102 5.71 14.16 -12.70
C VAL A 102 6.66 14.94 -11.79
N VAL A 103 6.52 14.74 -10.48
CA VAL A 103 7.39 15.31 -9.45
C VAL A 103 8.59 14.41 -9.21
N GLN A 104 8.37 13.08 -9.16
CA GLN A 104 9.42 12.11 -8.90
C GLN A 104 9.11 10.77 -9.56
N ARG A 105 10.21 10.06 -9.92
CA ARG A 105 10.16 8.71 -10.50
C ARG A 105 11.17 7.82 -9.76
N ILE A 106 10.70 6.69 -9.25
CA ILE A 106 11.50 5.74 -8.45
C ILE A 106 11.43 4.38 -9.13
N PRO A 107 12.53 3.87 -9.72
CA PRO A 107 12.54 2.56 -10.34
C PRO A 107 12.21 1.44 -9.33
N LEU A 108 11.39 0.48 -9.72
CA LEU A 108 11.04 -0.66 -8.86
C LEU A 108 12.24 -1.56 -8.55
N GLU A 109 13.29 -1.51 -9.38
CA GLU A 109 14.55 -2.20 -9.12
C GLU A 109 15.30 -1.61 -7.93
N ASP A 110 15.08 -0.31 -7.60
CA ASP A 110 15.63 0.37 -6.43
C ASP A 110 14.78 0.15 -5.17
N VAL A 111 13.70 -0.64 -5.26
CA VAL A 111 12.80 -0.96 -4.14
C VAL A 111 12.81 -2.47 -3.87
N PRO A 112 13.80 -3.00 -3.13
CA PRO A 112 14.00 -4.45 -2.94
C PRO A 112 12.77 -5.17 -2.41
N LEU A 113 12.00 -4.50 -1.55
CA LEU A 113 10.73 -4.99 -1.00
C LEU A 113 9.78 -5.53 -2.08
N THR A 114 9.72 -4.88 -3.25
CA THR A 114 8.80 -5.22 -4.34
C THR A 114 9.29 -6.38 -5.21
N ARG A 115 10.54 -6.83 -5.04
CA ARG A 115 11.22 -7.79 -5.93
C ARG A 115 11.08 -7.38 -7.40
N LYS A 116 11.52 -6.17 -7.71
CA LYS A 116 11.42 -5.55 -9.04
C LYS A 116 9.98 -5.46 -9.56
N GLY A 117 9.02 -5.24 -8.65
CA GLY A 117 7.60 -5.14 -8.99
C GLY A 117 6.84 -6.47 -9.10
N THR A 118 7.50 -7.61 -8.85
CA THR A 118 6.87 -8.93 -8.91
C THR A 118 5.82 -9.12 -7.80
N ILE A 119 6.08 -8.61 -6.60
CA ILE A 119 5.18 -8.73 -5.45
C ILE A 119 4.22 -7.55 -5.40
N ARG A 120 3.03 -7.71 -5.97
CA ARG A 120 2.05 -6.63 -6.18
C ARG A 120 1.67 -5.89 -4.91
N PHE A 121 1.28 -6.59 -3.84
CA PHE A 121 0.89 -5.93 -2.60
C PHE A 121 2.05 -5.13 -1.96
N GLN A 122 3.31 -5.53 -2.20
CA GLN A 122 4.46 -4.75 -1.76
C GLN A 122 4.70 -3.51 -2.63
N VAL A 123 4.30 -3.54 -3.89
CA VAL A 123 4.28 -2.33 -4.73
C VAL A 123 3.25 -1.33 -4.16
N ASP A 124 2.05 -1.82 -3.78
CA ASP A 124 1.02 -0.98 -3.17
C ASP A 124 1.50 -0.39 -1.83
N ASN A 125 2.15 -1.19 -0.99
CA ASN A 125 2.77 -0.73 0.26
C ASN A 125 3.86 0.32 0.01
N ALA A 126 4.70 0.12 -1.01
CA ALA A 126 5.75 1.09 -1.37
C ALA A 126 5.13 2.41 -1.88
N MET A 127 4.09 2.36 -2.71
CA MET A 127 3.36 3.56 -3.15
C MET A 127 2.74 4.32 -1.99
N ALA A 128 2.09 3.61 -1.06
CA ALA A 128 1.52 4.21 0.16
C ALA A 128 2.61 4.87 1.02
N SER A 129 3.77 4.23 1.15
CA SER A 129 4.92 4.76 1.90
C SER A 129 5.49 6.02 1.24
N VAL A 130 5.65 6.01 -0.10
CA VAL A 130 6.07 7.19 -0.88
C VAL A 130 5.10 8.35 -0.67
N ALA A 131 3.80 8.08 -0.81
CA ALA A 131 2.76 9.11 -0.64
C ALA A 131 2.74 9.69 0.78
N ALA A 132 2.91 8.83 1.81
CA ALA A 132 2.96 9.27 3.21
C ALA A 132 4.21 10.11 3.52
N ALA A 133 5.37 9.68 3.05
CA ALA A 133 6.62 10.41 3.21
C ALA A 133 6.60 11.77 2.49
N TRP A 134 6.02 11.80 1.29
CA TRP A 134 5.79 13.05 0.55
C TRP A 134 4.80 13.97 1.25
N ALA A 135 3.72 13.42 1.84
CA ALA A 135 2.77 14.20 2.64
C ALA A 135 3.42 14.82 3.89
N LEU A 136 4.43 14.16 4.45
CA LEU A 136 5.26 14.68 5.53
C LEU A 136 6.36 15.64 5.08
N THR A 137 6.40 15.98 3.78
CA THR A 137 7.40 16.88 3.18
C THR A 137 8.85 16.42 3.36
N LEU A 138 9.08 15.10 3.44
CA LEU A 138 10.42 14.55 3.51
C LEU A 138 11.17 14.77 2.18
N ASP A 139 12.47 14.92 2.27
CA ASP A 139 13.34 15.08 1.10
C ASP A 139 13.33 13.81 0.22
N TRP A 140 13.27 13.98 -1.10
CA TRP A 140 13.19 12.88 -2.05
C TRP A 140 14.42 11.97 -2.06
N ASN A 141 15.60 12.48 -1.71
CA ASN A 141 16.79 11.63 -1.59
C ASN A 141 16.67 10.74 -0.35
N ALA A 142 16.13 11.27 0.74
CA ALA A 142 15.85 10.50 1.95
C ALA A 142 14.79 9.40 1.69
N ILE A 143 13.70 9.74 0.97
CA ILE A 143 12.66 8.77 0.59
C ILE A 143 13.26 7.64 -0.26
N ARG A 144 14.04 7.97 -1.29
CA ARG A 144 14.70 6.96 -2.14
C ARG A 144 15.70 6.11 -1.37
N ALA A 145 16.52 6.73 -0.52
CA ALA A 145 17.49 6.01 0.30
C ALA A 145 16.81 5.01 1.25
N ALA A 146 15.72 5.42 1.90
CA ALA A 146 14.94 4.55 2.77
C ALA A 146 14.31 3.37 2.02
N LEU A 147 13.70 3.62 0.86
CA LEU A 147 13.13 2.55 0.03
C LEU A 147 14.19 1.55 -0.45
N LYS A 148 15.37 2.05 -0.82
CA LYS A 148 16.48 1.21 -1.30
C LYS A 148 17.12 0.37 -0.20
N SER A 149 17.15 0.88 1.02
CA SER A 149 17.76 0.18 2.17
C SER A 149 16.78 -0.73 2.92
N PHE A 150 15.47 -0.55 2.74
CA PHE A 150 14.48 -1.33 3.48
C PHE A 150 14.41 -2.76 2.96
N ALA A 151 14.75 -3.71 3.84
CA ALA A 151 14.54 -5.13 3.62
C ALA A 151 13.44 -5.65 4.57
N SER A 152 12.47 -6.39 4.02
CA SER A 152 11.46 -7.10 4.84
C SER A 152 12.06 -8.44 5.29
N ASP A 153 12.91 -8.40 6.30
CA ASP A 153 13.50 -9.57 6.92
C ASP A 153 12.91 -9.83 8.33
N ALA A 154 13.39 -10.91 8.98
CA ALA A 154 12.87 -11.30 10.28
C ALA A 154 13.24 -10.32 11.40
N ASP A 155 14.25 -9.49 11.21
CA ASP A 155 14.71 -8.53 12.21
C ASP A 155 13.98 -7.19 12.08
N THR A 156 13.77 -6.71 10.83
CA THR A 156 13.14 -5.41 10.56
C THR A 156 11.63 -5.47 10.51
N ALA A 157 11.05 -6.56 9.98
CA ALA A 157 9.61 -6.72 9.82
C ALA A 157 9.20 -8.20 9.98
N PRO A 158 9.27 -8.78 11.20
CA PRO A 158 8.99 -10.18 11.42
C PRO A 158 7.57 -10.58 11.02
N GLY A 159 7.44 -11.70 10.31
CA GLY A 159 6.16 -12.22 9.83
C GLY A 159 5.52 -11.40 8.70
N ARG A 160 6.30 -10.59 7.97
CA ARG A 160 5.80 -9.79 6.84
C ARG A 160 6.53 -10.18 5.56
N PHE A 161 6.09 -11.28 4.95
CA PHE A 161 6.67 -11.84 3.74
C PHE A 161 8.20 -12.08 3.86
N ASN A 162 8.64 -12.61 4.98
CA ASN A 162 10.05 -12.90 5.21
C ASN A 162 10.47 -14.11 4.39
N VAL A 163 11.53 -13.98 3.62
CA VAL A 163 11.98 -14.98 2.66
C VAL A 163 13.28 -15.59 3.13
N PHE A 164 13.29 -16.91 3.28
CA PHE A 164 14.44 -17.70 3.72
C PHE A 164 14.82 -18.73 2.66
N SER A 165 16.08 -19.08 2.61
CA SER A 165 16.59 -20.21 1.84
C SER A 165 16.86 -21.38 2.75
N TYR A 166 16.31 -22.55 2.44
CA TYR A 166 16.58 -23.79 3.17
C TYR A 166 16.67 -25.00 2.25
N ARG A 167 17.83 -25.62 2.17
CA ARG A 167 18.09 -26.84 1.38
C ARG A 167 17.61 -26.74 -0.08
N GLY A 168 17.82 -25.58 -0.70
CA GLY A 168 17.40 -25.31 -2.08
C GLY A 168 15.92 -24.93 -2.25
N ALA A 169 15.14 -24.92 -1.17
CA ALA A 169 13.78 -24.39 -1.16
C ALA A 169 13.74 -22.94 -0.71
N THR A 170 12.77 -22.19 -1.20
CA THR A 170 12.41 -20.87 -0.69
C THR A 170 11.28 -21.04 0.32
N LEU A 171 11.50 -20.59 1.56
CA LEU A 171 10.48 -20.54 2.60
C LEU A 171 10.02 -19.09 2.77
N ILE A 172 8.72 -18.88 2.85
CA ILE A 172 8.13 -17.57 3.08
C ILE A 172 7.29 -17.64 4.36
N ALA A 173 7.59 -16.78 5.32
CA ALA A 173 6.81 -16.61 6.54
C ALA A 173 6.02 -15.30 6.45
N ASP A 174 4.70 -15.41 6.62
CA ASP A 174 3.79 -14.28 6.62
C ASP A 174 2.69 -14.48 7.67
N TYR A 175 2.28 -13.42 8.32
CA TYR A 175 1.21 -13.42 9.33
C TYR A 175 -0.18 -13.21 8.71
N GLY A 176 -0.33 -13.41 7.42
CA GLY A 176 -1.64 -13.31 6.75
C GLY A 176 -2.67 -14.24 7.40
N HIS A 177 -3.74 -13.66 7.95
CA HIS A 177 -4.74 -14.37 8.75
C HIS A 177 -6.19 -14.08 8.30
N ASN A 178 -6.36 -13.37 7.20
CA ASN A 178 -7.66 -13.12 6.59
C ASN A 178 -7.65 -13.50 5.10
N PRO A 179 -8.81 -13.71 4.46
CA PRO A 179 -8.90 -14.17 3.07
C PRO A 179 -8.13 -13.32 2.08
N ASP A 180 -8.20 -12.00 2.21
CA ASP A 180 -7.52 -11.07 1.28
C ASP A 180 -6.00 -11.13 1.40
N ALA A 181 -5.48 -11.20 2.63
CA ALA A 181 -4.05 -11.35 2.88
C ALA A 181 -3.52 -12.68 2.33
N ILE A 182 -4.26 -13.78 2.54
CA ILE A 182 -3.91 -15.11 2.03
C ILE A 182 -3.95 -15.09 0.49
N LEU A 183 -4.96 -14.48 -0.12
CA LEU A 183 -5.05 -14.35 -1.58
C LEU A 183 -3.88 -13.55 -2.15
N ALA A 184 -3.50 -12.44 -1.50
CA ALA A 184 -2.35 -11.63 -1.90
C ALA A 184 -1.04 -12.43 -1.80
N LEU A 185 -0.88 -13.23 -0.74
CA LEU A 185 0.26 -14.14 -0.55
C LEU A 185 0.32 -15.21 -1.64
N VAL A 186 -0.82 -15.86 -1.93
CA VAL A 186 -0.91 -16.87 -3.02
C VAL A 186 -0.46 -16.28 -4.34
N ARG A 187 -1.01 -15.13 -4.73
CA ARG A 187 -0.64 -14.43 -5.97
C ARG A 187 0.84 -14.06 -6.01
N ALA A 188 1.41 -13.63 -4.88
CA ALA A 188 2.83 -13.32 -4.78
C ALA A 188 3.71 -14.56 -5.00
N VAL A 189 3.34 -15.69 -4.37
CA VAL A 189 4.06 -16.97 -4.53
C VAL A 189 3.90 -17.51 -5.94
N GLU A 190 2.73 -17.35 -6.57
CA GLU A 190 2.50 -17.76 -7.97
C GLU A 190 3.36 -16.96 -8.96
N ALA A 191 3.60 -15.69 -8.69
CA ALA A 191 4.46 -14.84 -9.51
C ALA A 191 5.96 -15.17 -9.37
N MET A 192 6.35 -15.95 -8.36
CA MET A 192 7.74 -16.37 -8.16
C MET A 192 8.04 -17.66 -8.94
N PRO A 193 9.19 -17.76 -9.65
CA PRO A 193 9.55 -18.98 -10.36
C PRO A 193 9.77 -20.14 -9.37
N SER A 194 9.11 -21.27 -9.61
CA SER A 194 9.28 -22.47 -8.81
C SER A 194 8.76 -23.70 -9.56
N GLN A 195 9.33 -24.88 -9.28
CA GLN A 195 8.86 -26.16 -9.82
C GLN A 195 7.65 -26.69 -9.04
N ARG A 196 7.59 -26.45 -7.73
CA ARG A 196 6.52 -26.91 -6.84
C ARG A 196 6.25 -25.84 -5.78
N ARG A 197 4.99 -25.67 -5.43
CA ARG A 197 4.54 -24.75 -4.36
C ARG A 197 3.74 -25.52 -3.33
N MET A 198 3.87 -25.09 -2.08
CA MET A 198 3.07 -25.58 -0.95
C MET A 198 2.78 -24.41 -0.04
N ILE A 199 1.53 -24.25 0.39
CA ILE A 199 1.11 -23.29 1.39
C ILE A 199 0.68 -24.09 2.62
N VAL A 200 1.21 -23.72 3.78
CA VAL A 200 0.82 -24.27 5.07
C VAL A 200 0.18 -23.15 5.87
N ILE A 201 -1.04 -23.37 6.32
CA ILE A 201 -1.79 -22.47 7.19
C ILE A 201 -1.92 -23.16 8.54
N SER A 202 -1.52 -22.51 9.63
CA SER A 202 -1.54 -23.05 11.00
C SER A 202 -2.36 -22.16 11.92
#